data_42675510487056cb60e49fb95eb1bcbf
#
_entry.id   42675510487056cb60e49fb95eb1bcbf
#
_cell.length_a   1.000
_cell.length_b   1.000
_cell.length_c   1.000
_cell.angle_alpha   90.00
_cell.angle_beta   90.00
_cell.angle_gamma   90.00
#
_symmetry.space_group_name_H-M   'P 1'
#
loop_
_entity.id
_entity.type
_entity.pdbx_description
1 polymer ?
#
loop_
_entity_poly.entity_id
_entity_poly.type
_entity_poly.pdbx_seq_one_letter_code
_entity_poly.pdbx_strand_id
1 'polypeptide(L)'
;LHLSLRRQRQMCIRDRYYVAPTESGGNNSNSGTSLAAPFETLQHAIDQLTAGDILYIREGTYRETITIDEDGSSGNLITIQNYNNEVVTIDGTTDITGTWSTYNDVSGAYQFSYTGDITQLFVDDLPMVNARWPNAQFNDDSIFSHSTWAEGDESNSSNGSLTIDTSVHDPGTIDLDGSIGILNIGSFKTWTVEITDHNLATDVVSYNSADLGGTYKTKHHYYFFEGKKEFIDTNNEWFHDKTNNILYLFPDDGSD
;
A
#
# COMPACT_ATOMS: atom_id res chain seq x y z
N LEU A 1 28.35 -22.60 -61.16
CA LEU A 1 28.71 -21.98 -59.86
C LEU A 1 27.50 -22.06 -58.88
N HIS A 2 27.53 -23.04 -57.99
CA HIS A 2 26.53 -23.16 -56.92
C HIS A 2 27.00 -22.34 -55.71
N LEU A 3 26.40 -21.19 -55.52
CA LEU A 3 26.54 -20.41 -54.29
C LEU A 3 25.59 -21.03 -53.23
N SER A 4 26.13 -21.84 -52.33
CA SER A 4 25.48 -22.30 -51.15
C SER A 4 25.45 -21.17 -50.12
N LEU A 5 24.36 -20.45 -50.04
CA LEU A 5 24.07 -19.55 -48.91
C LEU A 5 23.88 -20.42 -47.65
N ARG A 6 24.94 -20.59 -46.87
CA ARG A 6 24.85 -21.05 -45.49
C ARG A 6 24.06 -19.99 -44.72
N ARG A 7 22.79 -20.25 -44.40
CA ARG A 7 22.11 -19.55 -43.31
C ARG A 7 22.95 -19.79 -42.07
N GLN A 8 23.69 -18.76 -41.64
CA GLN A 8 24.15 -18.73 -40.29
C GLN A 8 22.88 -18.79 -39.43
N ARG A 9 22.69 -19.93 -38.73
CA ARG A 9 21.78 -19.94 -37.58
C ARG A 9 22.41 -18.97 -36.59
N GLN A 10 21.81 -17.82 -36.44
CA GLN A 10 22.05 -16.96 -35.31
C GLN A 10 21.68 -17.81 -34.09
N MET A 11 22.67 -18.38 -33.45
CA MET A 11 22.50 -19.05 -32.16
C MET A 11 22.11 -17.90 -31.22
N CYS A 12 20.86 -17.86 -30.78
CA CYS A 12 20.45 -17.00 -29.68
C CYS A 12 21.35 -17.40 -28.50
N ILE A 13 22.38 -16.60 -28.26
CA ILE A 13 23.20 -16.71 -27.07
C ILE A 13 22.27 -16.25 -25.96
N ARG A 14 21.90 -17.15 -25.06
CA ARG A 14 21.19 -16.83 -23.83
C ARG A 14 22.24 -16.31 -22.87
N ASP A 15 22.25 -15.02 -22.69
CA ASP A 15 23.13 -14.41 -21.73
C ASP A 15 22.56 -14.62 -20.30
N ARG A 16 23.45 -14.67 -19.34
CA ARG A 16 23.11 -14.82 -17.93
C ARG A 16 23.67 -13.62 -17.20
N TYR A 17 22.76 -12.93 -16.55
CA TYR A 17 23.10 -11.81 -15.71
C TYR A 17 22.88 -12.14 -14.25
N TYR A 18 23.63 -11.47 -13.39
CA TYR A 18 23.58 -11.60 -11.96
C TYR A 18 23.46 -10.23 -11.33
N VAL A 19 22.61 -10.12 -10.33
CA VAL A 19 22.46 -8.92 -9.50
C VAL A 19 22.61 -9.33 -8.03
N ALA A 20 23.29 -8.49 -7.26
CA ALA A 20 23.53 -8.69 -5.84
C ALA A 20 23.55 -7.33 -5.13
N PRO A 21 23.16 -7.25 -3.84
CA PRO A 21 23.34 -6.03 -3.06
C PRO A 21 24.81 -5.61 -2.97
N THR A 22 25.05 -4.32 -2.67
CA THR A 22 26.41 -3.74 -2.57
C THR A 22 27.32 -4.54 -1.62
N GLU A 23 26.81 -4.96 -0.46
CA GLU A 23 27.52 -5.74 0.53
C GLU A 23 27.94 -7.14 0.03
N SER A 24 27.28 -7.64 -1.01
CA SER A 24 27.58 -8.89 -1.71
C SER A 24 28.36 -8.68 -3.02
N GLY A 25 28.93 -7.49 -3.21
CA GLY A 25 29.78 -7.14 -4.36
C GLY A 25 29.03 -6.60 -5.56
N GLY A 26 27.75 -6.26 -5.42
CA GLY A 26 26.95 -5.60 -6.46
C GLY A 26 27.50 -4.23 -6.80
N ASN A 27 27.62 -3.95 -8.10
CA ASN A 27 28.00 -2.64 -8.63
C ASN A 27 27.57 -2.53 -10.09
N ASN A 28 26.83 -1.48 -10.43
CA ASN A 28 26.33 -1.28 -11.80
C ASN A 28 27.44 -0.99 -12.83
N SER A 29 28.67 -0.78 -12.38
CA SER A 29 29.84 -0.71 -13.27
C SER A 29 30.42 -2.09 -13.61
N ASN A 30 29.96 -3.15 -12.98
CA ASN A 30 30.33 -4.52 -13.30
C ASN A 30 29.72 -4.97 -14.64
N SER A 31 30.19 -6.09 -15.16
CA SER A 31 29.62 -6.67 -16.40
C SER A 31 28.27 -7.36 -16.20
N GLY A 32 27.92 -7.71 -14.95
CA GLY A 32 26.74 -8.49 -14.62
C GLY A 32 26.79 -9.97 -15.05
N THR A 33 27.80 -10.41 -15.80
CA THR A 33 27.80 -11.73 -16.46
C THR A 33 28.38 -12.86 -15.61
N SER A 34 28.75 -12.58 -14.38
CA SER A 34 29.27 -13.59 -13.43
C SER A 34 28.91 -13.26 -11.99
N LEU A 35 28.94 -14.28 -11.13
CA LEU A 35 28.76 -14.13 -9.69
C LEU A 35 29.84 -13.28 -9.01
N ALA A 36 31.01 -13.15 -9.62
CA ALA A 36 32.10 -12.35 -9.07
C ALA A 36 32.03 -10.86 -9.47
N ALA A 37 31.17 -10.52 -10.43
CA ALA A 37 31.00 -9.16 -10.91
C ALA A 37 29.50 -8.90 -11.22
N PRO A 38 28.60 -9.02 -10.22
CA PRO A 38 27.17 -8.82 -10.41
C PRO A 38 26.83 -7.31 -10.54
N PHE A 39 25.72 -7.00 -11.16
CA PHE A 39 25.09 -5.68 -11.05
C PHE A 39 24.64 -5.42 -9.61
N GLU A 40 24.34 -4.17 -9.29
CA GLU A 40 23.86 -3.76 -7.96
C GLU A 40 22.34 -3.68 -7.89
N THR A 41 21.71 -3.05 -8.89
CA THR A 41 20.27 -2.77 -8.88
C THR A 41 19.52 -3.66 -9.87
N LEU A 42 18.29 -4.02 -9.49
CA LEU A 42 17.40 -4.81 -10.35
C LEU A 42 17.06 -4.05 -11.63
N GLN A 43 16.73 -2.76 -11.54
CA GLN A 43 16.39 -1.99 -12.74
C GLN A 43 17.55 -1.96 -13.75
N HIS A 44 18.77 -1.70 -13.27
CA HIS A 44 19.94 -1.70 -14.16
C HIS A 44 20.15 -3.06 -14.83
N ALA A 45 19.97 -4.16 -14.09
CA ALA A 45 20.10 -5.50 -14.63
C ALA A 45 18.97 -5.84 -15.64
N ILE A 46 17.75 -5.40 -15.36
CA ILE A 46 16.57 -5.61 -16.23
C ILE A 46 16.76 -4.87 -17.56
N ASP A 47 17.27 -3.65 -17.53
CA ASP A 47 17.52 -2.85 -18.73
C ASP A 47 18.56 -3.46 -19.69
N GLN A 48 19.34 -4.45 -19.24
CA GLN A 48 20.30 -5.18 -20.10
C GLN A 48 19.68 -6.41 -20.78
N LEU A 49 18.48 -6.84 -20.36
CA LEU A 49 17.90 -8.10 -20.83
C LEU A 49 17.40 -7.97 -22.26
N THR A 50 17.54 -9.04 -22.99
CA THR A 50 16.95 -9.25 -24.31
C THR A 50 16.24 -10.61 -24.37
N ALA A 51 15.47 -10.83 -25.42
CA ALA A 51 14.70 -12.08 -25.56
C ALA A 51 15.59 -13.33 -25.48
N GLY A 52 15.36 -14.15 -24.49
CA GLY A 52 16.06 -15.41 -24.20
C GLY A 52 17.02 -15.35 -23.01
N ASP A 53 17.28 -14.16 -22.45
CA ASP A 53 18.21 -13.97 -21.36
C ASP A 53 17.64 -14.41 -20.01
N ILE A 54 18.55 -14.66 -19.07
CA ILE A 54 18.21 -15.05 -17.69
C ILE A 54 18.88 -14.10 -16.72
N LEU A 55 18.09 -13.48 -15.85
CA LEU A 55 18.59 -12.74 -14.70
C LEU A 55 18.48 -13.58 -13.44
N TYR A 56 19.61 -13.77 -12.77
CA TYR A 56 19.70 -14.39 -11.46
C TYR A 56 19.85 -13.33 -10.37
N ILE A 57 18.91 -13.31 -9.45
CA ILE A 57 18.90 -12.39 -8.31
C ILE A 57 19.50 -13.12 -7.11
N ARG A 58 20.56 -12.57 -6.51
CA ARG A 58 21.19 -13.07 -5.31
C ARG A 58 20.40 -12.67 -4.07
N GLU A 59 20.64 -13.39 -2.97
CA GLU A 59 20.05 -13.10 -1.67
C GLU A 59 20.21 -11.65 -1.26
N GLY A 60 19.11 -11.07 -0.73
CA GLY A 60 19.09 -9.72 -0.21
C GLY A 60 17.75 -9.02 -0.38
N THR A 61 17.66 -7.81 0.18
CA THR A 61 16.52 -6.91 0.01
C THR A 61 16.88 -5.82 -0.99
N TYR A 62 16.09 -5.72 -2.04
CA TYR A 62 16.22 -4.72 -3.11
C TYR A 62 15.11 -3.70 -2.95
N ARG A 63 15.48 -2.51 -2.49
CA ARG A 63 14.55 -1.44 -2.21
C ARG A 63 14.46 -0.50 -3.39
N GLU A 64 13.67 -0.89 -4.37
CA GLU A 64 13.54 -0.15 -5.64
C GLU A 64 12.20 -0.43 -6.34
N THR A 65 11.78 0.52 -7.17
CA THR A 65 10.68 0.32 -8.12
C THR A 65 11.26 -0.15 -9.44
N ILE A 66 10.74 -1.25 -9.98
CA ILE A 66 11.21 -1.83 -11.24
C ILE A 66 10.15 -1.72 -12.33
N THR A 67 10.59 -1.44 -13.54
CA THR A 67 9.78 -1.46 -14.75
C THR A 67 10.37 -2.46 -15.74
N ILE A 68 9.57 -3.32 -16.32
CA ILE A 68 9.98 -4.31 -17.31
C ILE A 68 9.36 -3.91 -18.64
N ASP A 69 10.15 -3.31 -19.52
CA ASP A 69 9.70 -2.80 -20.82
C ASP A 69 10.09 -3.75 -21.98
N GLU A 70 10.99 -4.72 -21.75
CA GLU A 70 11.46 -5.62 -22.78
C GLU A 70 10.64 -6.90 -22.82
N ASP A 71 10.23 -7.26 -24.02
CA ASP A 71 9.47 -8.49 -24.29
C ASP A 71 10.37 -9.65 -24.68
N GLY A 72 10.05 -10.82 -24.18
CA GLY A 72 10.55 -12.08 -24.73
C GLY A 72 9.93 -12.40 -26.10
N SER A 73 10.41 -13.43 -26.74
CA SER A 73 9.82 -13.92 -27.97
C SER A 73 9.46 -15.40 -27.88
N SER A 74 8.67 -15.91 -28.83
CA SER A 74 8.27 -17.33 -28.85
C SER A 74 9.49 -18.25 -28.85
N GLY A 75 9.64 -19.04 -27.78
CA GLY A 75 10.78 -19.93 -27.55
C GLY A 75 12.03 -19.26 -26.96
N ASN A 76 12.01 -17.94 -26.74
CA ASN A 76 13.08 -17.17 -26.14
C ASN A 76 12.50 -16.22 -25.07
N LEU A 77 11.98 -16.79 -23.99
CA LEU A 77 11.44 -16.01 -22.89
C LEU A 77 12.59 -15.36 -22.09
N ILE A 78 12.37 -14.13 -21.63
CA ILE A 78 13.18 -13.53 -20.57
C ILE A 78 12.79 -14.24 -19.27
N THR A 79 13.79 -14.63 -18.49
CA THR A 79 13.59 -15.31 -17.21
C THR A 79 14.25 -14.51 -16.10
N ILE A 80 13.47 -14.08 -15.11
CA ILE A 80 13.96 -13.41 -13.90
C ILE A 80 13.66 -14.34 -12.73
N GLN A 81 14.69 -14.74 -12.00
CA GLN A 81 14.53 -15.69 -10.89
C GLN A 81 15.63 -15.53 -9.85
N ASN A 82 15.36 -16.00 -8.63
CA ASN A 82 16.39 -16.06 -7.61
C ASN A 82 17.47 -17.08 -7.97
N TYR A 83 18.68 -16.84 -7.52
CA TYR A 83 19.81 -17.77 -7.70
C TYR A 83 19.76 -18.86 -6.63
N ASN A 84 19.83 -20.14 -7.04
CA ASN A 84 19.91 -21.29 -6.14
C ASN A 84 18.87 -21.34 -5.00
N ASN A 85 17.66 -20.82 -5.21
CA ASN A 85 16.63 -20.68 -4.18
C ASN A 85 17.03 -19.78 -3.00
N GLU A 86 17.95 -18.85 -3.20
CA GLU A 86 18.29 -17.81 -2.24
C GLU A 86 17.06 -16.96 -1.93
N VAL A 87 16.96 -16.41 -0.70
CA VAL A 87 15.85 -15.56 -0.29
C VAL A 87 16.04 -14.15 -0.87
N VAL A 88 15.08 -13.73 -1.68
CA VAL A 88 15.10 -12.41 -2.33
C VAL A 88 13.83 -11.67 -1.93
N THR A 89 13.98 -10.47 -1.41
CA THR A 89 12.89 -9.54 -1.13
C THR A 89 13.00 -8.33 -2.06
N ILE A 90 11.94 -8.03 -2.79
CA ILE A 90 11.82 -6.78 -3.54
C ILE A 90 10.88 -5.89 -2.74
N ASP A 91 11.42 -4.78 -2.25
CA ASP A 91 10.72 -3.87 -1.35
C ASP A 91 10.48 -2.52 -2.05
N GLY A 92 9.22 -2.19 -2.29
CA GLY A 92 8.81 -0.93 -2.92
C GLY A 92 8.62 0.22 -1.93
N THR A 93 8.99 0.03 -0.65
CA THR A 93 8.84 1.07 0.36
C THR A 93 10.02 2.05 0.36
N THR A 94 9.82 3.18 1.02
CA THR A 94 10.86 4.17 1.32
C THR A 94 11.01 4.32 2.82
N ASP A 95 12.24 4.23 3.33
CA ASP A 95 12.48 4.42 4.76
C ASP A 95 12.16 5.85 5.20
N ILE A 96 11.38 5.98 6.26
CA ILE A 96 11.17 7.24 6.96
C ILE A 96 12.19 7.33 8.09
N THR A 97 13.24 8.11 7.86
CA THR A 97 14.35 8.29 8.83
C THR A 97 14.28 9.67 9.47
N GLY A 98 14.55 9.74 10.77
CA GLY A 98 14.58 11.00 11.51
C GLY A 98 14.26 10.83 12.99
N THR A 99 14.04 11.95 13.67
CA THR A 99 13.73 11.95 15.09
C THR A 99 12.24 12.13 15.30
N TRP A 100 11.61 11.12 15.86
CA TRP A 100 10.23 11.16 16.28
C TRP A 100 10.09 11.87 17.63
N SER A 101 9.01 12.57 17.84
CA SER A 101 8.63 13.17 19.12
C SER A 101 7.31 12.58 19.62
N THR A 102 7.08 12.61 20.92
CA THR A 102 5.84 12.12 21.52
C THR A 102 4.64 12.96 21.03
N TYR A 103 3.55 12.30 20.68
CA TYR A 103 2.26 12.94 20.49
C TYR A 103 1.50 12.91 21.81
N ASN A 104 1.34 14.09 22.44
CA ASN A 104 0.89 14.16 23.84
C ASN A 104 -0.59 13.93 24.05
N ASP A 105 -1.41 14.01 23.00
CA ASP A 105 -2.86 13.82 23.09
C ASP A 105 -3.22 12.33 23.23
N VAL A 106 -2.33 11.44 22.78
CA VAL A 106 -2.50 9.99 22.86
C VAL A 106 -1.24 9.36 23.49
N SER A 107 -1.41 8.69 24.63
CA SER A 107 -0.30 8.01 25.31
C SER A 107 0.25 6.87 24.45
N GLY A 108 1.55 6.86 24.22
CA GLY A 108 2.22 5.85 23.38
C GLY A 108 2.32 6.25 21.90
N ALA A 109 1.62 7.29 21.46
CA ALA A 109 1.72 7.76 20.08
C ALA A 109 2.87 8.74 19.87
N TYR A 110 3.34 8.82 18.63
CA TYR A 110 4.44 9.65 18.17
C TYR A 110 4.03 10.53 17.00
N GLN A 111 4.82 11.58 16.75
CA GLN A 111 4.66 12.45 15.59
C GLN A 111 6.01 12.76 14.95
N PHE A 112 5.98 12.97 13.64
CA PHE A 112 7.15 13.23 12.81
C PHE A 112 6.80 14.25 11.71
N SER A 113 7.68 15.20 11.43
CA SER A 113 7.49 16.12 10.30
C SER A 113 7.78 15.41 8.98
N TYR A 114 6.78 15.30 8.12
CA TYR A 114 6.88 14.58 6.84
C TYR A 114 6.09 15.29 5.74
N THR A 115 6.73 15.53 4.59
CA THR A 115 6.14 16.27 3.46
C THR A 115 5.82 15.39 2.25
N GLY A 116 6.20 14.11 2.28
CA GLY A 116 5.92 13.16 1.18
C GLY A 116 4.46 12.68 1.19
N ASP A 117 4.09 12.00 0.12
CA ASP A 117 2.82 11.27 0.08
C ASP A 117 2.99 9.90 0.70
N ILE A 118 2.03 9.51 1.55
CA ILE A 118 1.96 8.18 2.14
C ILE A 118 0.63 7.56 1.74
N THR A 119 0.68 6.41 1.11
CA THR A 119 -0.51 5.61 0.79
C THR A 119 -0.63 4.40 1.71
N GLN A 120 0.49 3.95 2.25
CA GLN A 120 0.56 2.81 3.16
C GLN A 120 1.80 2.97 4.05
N LEU A 121 1.69 2.62 5.32
CA LEU A 121 2.78 2.66 6.29
C LEU A 121 3.05 1.26 6.84
N PHE A 122 4.32 0.95 7.05
CA PHE A 122 4.77 -0.30 7.67
C PHE A 122 5.71 0.04 8.83
N VAL A 123 5.61 -0.72 9.91
CA VAL A 123 6.56 -0.71 11.02
C VAL A 123 7.04 -2.16 11.21
N ASP A 124 8.36 -2.38 11.15
CA ASP A 124 8.96 -3.72 11.26
C ASP A 124 8.33 -4.75 10.29
N ASP A 125 8.11 -4.33 9.03
CA ASP A 125 7.48 -5.10 7.94
C ASP A 125 5.98 -5.43 8.17
N LEU A 126 5.37 -4.94 9.24
CA LEU A 126 3.94 -5.11 9.51
C LEU A 126 3.14 -3.90 8.99
N PRO A 127 2.04 -4.15 8.26
CA PRO A 127 1.21 -3.07 7.77
C PRO A 127 0.47 -2.38 8.92
N MET A 128 0.53 -1.05 8.92
CA MET A 128 -0.21 -0.21 9.85
C MET A 128 -1.57 0.19 9.26
N VAL A 129 -2.56 0.35 10.10
CA VAL A 129 -3.90 0.80 9.69
C VAL A 129 -3.92 2.33 9.60
N ASN A 130 -4.41 2.88 8.48
CA ASN A 130 -4.76 4.31 8.47
C ASN A 130 -5.87 4.52 9.51
N ALA A 131 -5.60 5.41 10.48
CA ALA A 131 -6.47 5.62 11.64
C ALA A 131 -7.92 5.79 11.20
N ARG A 132 -8.81 4.97 11.77
CA ARG A 132 -10.20 4.87 11.32
C ARG A 132 -11.17 4.66 12.48
N TRP A 133 -12.42 5.01 12.24
CA TRP A 133 -13.53 4.65 13.08
C TRP A 133 -14.63 3.92 12.27
N PRO A 134 -15.19 2.76 12.73
CA PRO A 134 -14.74 1.96 13.88
C PRO A 134 -13.36 1.33 13.67
N ASN A 135 -12.67 1.01 14.78
CA ASN A 135 -11.34 0.41 14.75
C ASN A 135 -11.34 -0.97 14.10
N ALA A 136 -10.23 -1.26 13.40
CA ALA A 136 -9.96 -2.58 12.84
C ALA A 136 -8.44 -2.76 12.71
N GLN A 137 -7.98 -4.00 12.74
CA GLN A 137 -6.56 -4.33 12.77
C GLN A 137 -6.21 -5.39 11.72
N PHE A 138 -4.93 -5.37 11.27
CA PHE A 138 -4.41 -6.43 10.41
C PHE A 138 -3.98 -7.66 11.21
N ASN A 139 -3.48 -7.49 12.44
CA ASN A 139 -2.94 -8.56 13.26
C ASN A 139 -3.97 -9.58 13.76
N ASP A 140 -5.26 -9.20 13.80
CA ASP A 140 -6.39 -10.06 14.19
C ASP A 140 -7.39 -10.34 13.05
N ASP A 141 -7.01 -9.95 11.82
CA ASP A 141 -7.85 -10.05 10.61
C ASP A 141 -9.17 -9.26 10.67
N SER A 142 -9.40 -8.45 11.70
CA SER A 142 -10.65 -7.69 11.87
C SER A 142 -10.85 -6.64 10.76
N ILE A 143 -9.77 -6.17 10.14
CA ILE A 143 -9.82 -5.28 8.97
C ILE A 143 -10.64 -5.86 7.81
N PHE A 144 -10.74 -7.19 7.71
CA PHE A 144 -11.50 -7.91 6.68
C PHE A 144 -12.90 -8.29 7.12
N SER A 145 -13.31 -7.94 8.35
CA SER A 145 -14.61 -8.29 8.92
C SER A 145 -15.61 -7.15 8.77
N HIS A 146 -16.84 -7.48 8.39
CA HIS A 146 -17.95 -6.52 8.44
C HIS A 146 -18.29 -6.07 9.88
N SER A 147 -17.93 -6.84 10.90
CA SER A 147 -18.18 -6.45 12.29
C SER A 147 -17.41 -5.21 12.75
N THR A 148 -16.43 -4.76 11.98
CA THR A 148 -15.65 -3.53 12.20
C THR A 148 -16.07 -2.40 11.25
N TRP A 149 -17.22 -2.53 10.62
CA TRP A 149 -17.85 -1.47 9.86
C TRP A 149 -19.03 -0.92 10.64
N ALA A 150 -19.19 0.38 10.68
CA ALA A 150 -20.41 0.98 11.16
C ALA A 150 -21.60 0.62 10.27
N GLU A 151 -22.76 0.54 10.84
CA GLU A 151 -23.99 0.30 10.10
C GLU A 151 -24.87 1.55 10.12
N GLY A 152 -25.66 1.72 9.07
CA GLY A 152 -26.59 2.83 8.93
C GLY A 152 -28.02 2.42 9.24
N ASP A 153 -28.77 3.30 9.87
CA ASP A 153 -30.22 3.19 9.92
C ASP A 153 -30.80 3.47 8.53
N GLU A 154 -31.13 2.42 7.81
CA GLU A 154 -31.65 2.51 6.44
C GLU A 154 -32.96 3.31 6.35
N SER A 155 -33.77 3.30 7.42
CA SER A 155 -35.08 3.96 7.45
C SER A 155 -34.95 5.48 7.59
N ASN A 156 -33.90 5.95 8.23
CA ASN A 156 -33.62 7.35 8.51
C ASN A 156 -32.49 7.94 7.64
N SER A 157 -31.96 7.15 6.72
CA SER A 157 -30.89 7.56 5.79
C SER A 157 -31.44 7.88 4.40
N SER A 158 -30.73 8.77 3.70
CA SER A 158 -31.02 9.14 2.31
C SER A 158 -29.73 9.44 1.55
N ASN A 159 -29.80 9.60 0.23
CA ASN A 159 -28.64 10.00 -0.55
C ASN A 159 -28.12 11.37 -0.11
N GLY A 160 -26.89 11.41 0.39
CA GLY A 160 -26.25 12.62 0.92
C GLY A 160 -26.41 12.80 2.44
N SER A 161 -27.13 11.89 3.12
CA SER A 161 -27.34 11.97 4.57
C SER A 161 -27.53 10.56 5.15
N LEU A 162 -26.61 10.12 5.98
CA LEU A 162 -26.64 8.81 6.63
C LEU A 162 -26.82 8.97 8.13
N THR A 163 -27.77 8.24 8.70
CA THR A 163 -27.93 8.11 10.15
C THR A 163 -27.17 6.87 10.60
N ILE A 164 -26.25 7.01 11.54
CA ILE A 164 -25.47 5.90 12.10
C ILE A 164 -26.37 5.10 13.03
N ASP A 165 -26.34 3.78 12.93
CA ASP A 165 -26.95 2.90 13.92
C ASP A 165 -26.03 2.75 15.14
N THR A 166 -26.23 3.61 16.12
CA THR A 166 -25.42 3.64 17.35
C THR A 166 -25.59 2.41 18.25
N SER A 167 -26.57 1.55 17.94
CA SER A 167 -26.68 0.25 18.64
C SER A 167 -25.65 -0.77 18.17
N VAL A 168 -25.02 -0.54 17.00
CA VAL A 168 -23.96 -1.38 16.45
C VAL A 168 -22.59 -0.75 16.76
N HIS A 169 -22.39 0.50 16.32
CA HIS A 169 -21.19 1.28 16.64
C HIS A 169 -21.60 2.72 16.98
N ASP A 170 -21.26 3.14 18.19
CA ASP A 170 -21.53 4.49 18.68
C ASP A 170 -20.25 5.35 18.56
N PRO A 171 -20.22 6.42 17.75
CA PRO A 171 -19.09 7.33 17.68
C PRO A 171 -18.90 8.13 19.00
N GLY A 172 -19.92 8.17 19.86
CA GLY A 172 -19.85 8.89 21.13
C GLY A 172 -19.63 10.39 20.94
N THR A 173 -18.43 10.87 21.26
CA THR A 173 -18.06 12.28 21.10
C THR A 173 -17.13 12.52 19.91
N ILE A 174 -16.84 11.50 19.13
CA ILE A 174 -15.99 11.63 17.94
C ILE A 174 -16.76 12.39 16.85
N ASP A 175 -16.24 13.53 16.48
CA ASP A 175 -16.78 14.30 15.37
C ASP A 175 -16.25 13.77 14.04
N LEU A 176 -17.14 13.32 13.16
CA LEU A 176 -16.81 12.74 11.86
C LEU A 176 -16.74 13.79 10.73
N ASP A 177 -17.10 15.06 11.00
CA ASP A 177 -16.98 16.14 10.00
C ASP A 177 -15.54 16.29 9.50
N GLY A 178 -15.37 16.46 8.21
CA GLY A 178 -14.06 16.52 7.54
C GLY A 178 -13.33 15.17 7.39
N SER A 179 -13.92 14.06 7.82
CA SER A 179 -13.37 12.72 7.57
C SER A 179 -13.65 12.23 6.15
N ILE A 180 -12.96 11.16 5.77
CA ILE A 180 -13.21 10.44 4.52
C ILE A 180 -14.09 9.24 4.83
N GLY A 181 -15.30 9.21 4.31
CA GLY A 181 -16.20 8.08 4.43
C GLY A 181 -15.95 7.05 3.33
N ILE A 182 -15.70 5.80 3.71
CA ILE A 182 -15.66 4.65 2.81
C ILE A 182 -17.03 3.95 2.91
N LEU A 183 -17.90 4.25 1.95
CA LEU A 183 -19.32 3.96 2.02
C LEU A 183 -19.71 2.79 1.11
N ASN A 184 -20.17 1.68 1.68
CA ASN A 184 -20.82 0.59 0.96
C ASN A 184 -22.35 0.68 1.17
N ILE A 185 -22.97 1.62 0.47
CA ILE A 185 -24.38 1.97 0.58
C ILE A 185 -25.17 1.76 -0.72
N GLY A 186 -24.62 0.99 -1.62
CA GLY A 186 -25.28 0.60 -2.84
C GLY A 186 -24.80 -0.76 -3.28
N SER A 187 -25.66 -1.72 -3.50
CA SER A 187 -25.35 -3.10 -3.85
C SER A 187 -24.07 -3.25 -4.69
N PHE A 188 -23.05 -3.92 -4.15
CA PHE A 188 -21.78 -4.25 -4.80
C PHE A 188 -20.87 -3.07 -5.16
N LYS A 189 -21.07 -1.88 -4.57
CA LYS A 189 -20.23 -0.71 -4.81
C LYS A 189 -19.84 -0.04 -3.50
N THR A 190 -18.60 0.41 -3.48
CA THR A 190 -18.04 1.23 -2.40
C THR A 190 -17.63 2.57 -3.00
N TRP A 191 -17.88 3.63 -2.29
CA TRP A 191 -17.51 4.99 -2.65
C TRP A 191 -16.64 5.59 -1.57
N THR A 192 -15.74 6.47 -1.98
CA THR A 192 -14.97 7.33 -1.11
C THR A 192 -15.54 8.73 -1.23
N VAL A 193 -15.95 9.32 -0.11
CA VAL A 193 -16.55 10.66 -0.06
C VAL A 193 -15.97 11.45 1.12
N GLU A 194 -15.96 12.76 1.01
CA GLU A 194 -15.71 13.65 2.14
C GLU A 194 -17.00 13.84 2.94
N ILE A 195 -16.92 13.70 4.25
CA ILE A 195 -17.99 14.01 5.18
C ILE A 195 -17.96 15.51 5.42
N THR A 196 -19.05 16.17 5.10
CA THR A 196 -19.16 17.65 5.11
C THR A 196 -19.88 18.21 6.32
N ASP A 197 -20.47 17.36 7.16
CA ASP A 197 -21.12 17.72 8.41
C ASP A 197 -21.39 16.45 9.24
N HIS A 198 -21.32 16.56 10.56
CA HIS A 198 -21.73 15.54 11.51
C HIS A 198 -22.56 16.16 12.63
N ASN A 199 -23.83 15.80 12.71
CA ASN A 199 -24.69 16.22 13.80
C ASN A 199 -24.57 15.24 14.99
N LEU A 200 -23.72 15.59 15.95
CA LEU A 200 -23.44 14.79 17.16
C LEU A 200 -24.68 14.50 18.04
N ALA A 201 -25.78 15.23 17.88
CA ALA A 201 -26.98 14.98 18.68
C ALA A 201 -27.90 13.92 18.05
N THR A 202 -27.74 13.64 16.78
CA THR A 202 -28.60 12.73 16.01
C THR A 202 -27.82 11.67 15.26
N ASP A 203 -26.49 11.67 15.36
CA ASP A 203 -25.57 10.79 14.67
C ASP A 203 -25.82 10.71 13.15
N VAL A 204 -26.13 11.88 12.57
CA VAL A 204 -26.33 12.05 11.14
C VAL A 204 -25.09 12.65 10.51
N VAL A 205 -24.52 11.96 9.54
CA VAL A 205 -23.40 12.46 8.70
C VAL A 205 -23.92 12.87 7.34
N SER A 206 -23.36 13.96 6.79
CA SER A 206 -23.70 14.49 5.48
C SER A 206 -22.51 14.40 4.52
N TYR A 207 -22.79 14.18 3.24
CA TYR A 207 -21.80 14.16 2.17
C TYR A 207 -22.43 14.66 0.85
N ASN A 208 -21.60 15.02 -0.14
CA ASN A 208 -22.10 15.43 -1.43
C ASN A 208 -22.66 14.22 -2.20
N SER A 209 -23.98 14.16 -2.38
CA SER A 209 -24.68 13.08 -3.07
C SER A 209 -24.26 12.88 -4.54
N ALA A 210 -23.69 13.88 -5.18
CA ALA A 210 -23.19 13.80 -6.55
C ALA A 210 -21.98 12.85 -6.68
N ASP A 211 -21.21 12.67 -5.59
CA ASP A 211 -20.01 11.84 -5.56
C ASP A 211 -20.34 10.33 -5.69
N LEU A 212 -21.58 9.94 -5.43
CA LEU A 212 -22.05 8.55 -5.60
C LEU A 212 -22.42 8.18 -7.04
N GLY A 213 -22.37 9.10 -7.99
CA GLY A 213 -22.72 8.80 -9.38
C GLY A 213 -24.13 8.22 -9.58
N GLY A 214 -25.08 8.56 -8.70
CA GLY A 214 -26.51 8.29 -8.86
C GLY A 214 -27.02 6.90 -8.51
N THR A 215 -26.27 6.09 -7.77
CA THR A 215 -26.66 4.70 -7.43
C THR A 215 -26.85 4.43 -5.94
N TYR A 216 -27.28 5.42 -5.19
CA TYR A 216 -27.70 5.20 -3.80
C TYR A 216 -28.81 4.15 -3.71
N LYS A 217 -28.72 3.25 -2.77
CA LYS A 217 -29.75 2.27 -2.42
C LYS A 217 -29.84 2.13 -0.91
N THR A 218 -31.05 1.94 -0.43
CA THR A 218 -31.37 1.76 0.99
C THR A 218 -31.06 0.35 1.49
N LYS A 219 -30.11 -0.36 0.91
CA LYS A 219 -29.80 -1.75 1.27
C LYS A 219 -28.31 -1.92 1.47
N HIS A 220 -27.91 -2.50 2.60
CA HIS A 220 -26.52 -2.73 2.97
C HIS A 220 -25.77 -1.41 3.23
N HIS A 221 -26.10 -0.74 4.29
CA HIS A 221 -25.42 0.45 4.78
C HIS A 221 -24.27 0.04 5.70
N TYR A 222 -23.10 -0.22 5.10
CA TYR A 222 -21.86 -0.48 5.82
C TYR A 222 -20.85 0.59 5.46
N TYR A 223 -20.18 1.15 6.45
CA TYR A 223 -19.18 2.17 6.21
C TYR A 223 -18.19 2.30 7.36
N PHE A 224 -17.07 2.90 7.07
CA PHE A 224 -16.12 3.36 8.08
C PHE A 224 -15.58 4.73 7.64
N PHE A 225 -14.96 5.42 8.59
CA PHE A 225 -14.41 6.75 8.38
C PHE A 225 -12.93 6.74 8.69
N GLU A 226 -12.13 7.49 7.91
CA GLU A 226 -10.69 7.63 8.07
C GLU A 226 -10.25 9.07 7.80
N GLY A 227 -8.95 9.36 7.93
CA GLY A 227 -8.41 10.64 7.52
C GLY A 227 -8.49 11.74 8.57
N LYS A 228 -8.61 11.39 9.85
CA LYS A 228 -8.54 12.34 10.97
C LYS A 228 -7.57 11.86 12.04
N LYS A 229 -6.84 12.79 12.66
CA LYS A 229 -5.92 12.46 13.76
C LYS A 229 -6.65 11.99 15.02
N GLU A 230 -7.91 12.41 15.19
CA GLU A 230 -8.78 12.04 16.31
C GLU A 230 -9.16 10.55 16.30
N PHE A 231 -8.92 9.86 15.19
CA PHE A 231 -9.12 8.41 15.07
C PHE A 231 -7.90 7.61 15.53
N ILE A 232 -6.77 8.27 15.85
CA ILE A 232 -5.62 7.59 16.45
C ILE A 232 -5.94 7.35 17.92
N ASP A 233 -6.48 6.20 18.24
CA ASP A 233 -6.91 5.82 19.60
C ASP A 233 -6.52 4.38 20.00
N THR A 234 -5.97 3.61 19.05
CA THR A 234 -5.44 2.28 19.30
C THR A 234 -4.08 2.08 18.63
N ASN A 235 -3.29 1.11 19.12
CA ASN A 235 -2.00 0.78 18.51
C ASN A 235 -2.15 0.26 17.08
N ASN A 236 -1.04 0.27 16.33
CA ASN A 236 -0.98 -0.07 14.90
C ASN A 236 -1.74 0.88 13.98
N GLU A 237 -1.98 2.11 14.42
CA GLU A 237 -2.60 3.15 13.63
C GLU A 237 -1.65 4.27 13.25
N TRP A 238 -1.92 4.89 12.10
CA TRP A 238 -1.21 6.07 11.62
C TRP A 238 -2.15 7.05 10.92
N PHE A 239 -1.77 8.32 10.90
CA PHE A 239 -2.43 9.36 10.13
C PHE A 239 -1.42 10.38 9.62
N HIS A 240 -1.56 10.80 8.36
CA HIS A 240 -0.74 11.85 7.77
C HIS A 240 -1.54 13.13 7.55
N ASP A 241 -1.31 14.11 8.41
CA ASP A 241 -1.83 15.48 8.23
C ASP A 241 -1.01 16.20 7.17
N LYS A 242 -1.45 16.13 5.93
CA LYS A 242 -0.80 16.79 4.78
C LYS A 242 -0.83 18.31 4.88
N THR A 243 -1.80 18.89 5.58
CA THR A 243 -1.93 20.34 5.74
C THR A 243 -0.81 20.90 6.63
N ASN A 244 -0.51 20.20 7.70
CA ASN A 244 0.51 20.58 8.66
C ASN A 244 1.85 19.85 8.43
N ASN A 245 1.91 18.90 7.47
CA ASN A 245 3.07 18.06 7.20
C ASN A 245 3.53 17.27 8.44
N ILE A 246 2.58 16.63 9.12
CA ILE A 246 2.84 15.84 10.33
C ILE A 246 2.31 14.43 10.11
N LEU A 247 3.19 13.44 10.25
CA LEU A 247 2.84 12.03 10.33
C LEU A 247 2.69 11.66 11.81
N TYR A 248 1.55 11.12 12.16
CA TYR A 248 1.26 10.55 13.48
C TYR A 248 1.30 9.03 13.38
N LEU A 249 1.83 8.41 14.42
CA LEU A 249 2.00 6.96 14.51
C LEU A 249 1.72 6.50 15.93
N PHE A 250 0.89 5.50 16.09
CA PHE A 250 0.71 4.76 17.33
C PHE A 250 1.17 3.31 17.08
N PRO A 251 2.48 3.02 17.27
CA PRO A 251 3.01 1.69 17.05
C PRO A 251 2.54 0.70 18.11
N ASP A 252 2.65 -0.57 17.82
CA ASP A 252 2.60 -1.61 18.84
C ASP A 252 3.82 -1.45 19.77
N ASP A 253 3.60 -1.41 21.07
CA ASP A 253 4.67 -1.28 22.07
C ASP A 253 5.28 -2.64 22.46
N GLY A 254 4.80 -3.73 21.85
CA GLY A 254 5.25 -5.08 22.14
C GLY A 254 4.90 -5.56 23.54
N SER A 255 3.89 -4.98 24.16
CA SER A 255 3.48 -5.27 25.56
C SER A 255 2.44 -6.37 25.70
N ASP A 256 2.21 -7.19 24.66
CA ASP A 256 1.34 -8.37 24.70
C ASP A 256 2.06 -9.62 25.25
#